data_0697c4abb9821190e3c53cb6453b2666
#
_entry.id   0697c4abb9821190e3c53cb6453b2666
#
_cell.length_a   1.000
_cell.length_b   1.000
_cell.length_c   1.000
_cell.angle_alpha   90.00
_cell.angle_beta   90.00
_cell.angle_gamma   90.00
#
_symmetry.space_group_name_H-M   'P 1'
#
loop_
_entity.id
_entity.type
_entity.pdbx_description
1 polymer ?
#
loop_
_entity_poly.entity_id
_entity_poly.type
_entity_poly.pdbx_seq_one_letter_code
_entity_poly.pdbx_strand_id
1 'polypeptide(L)'
;KTVHEHLYRLKKLTMRAVSQGTLRRDPYCRLHPELPKRKSRHMKLEDLKTLMTTPVEKPQLQFVRDMFIFSTFTGLAYADLKKLSVNDVTQAEDGTWWIHIHRQKTDMLSSVRLLDIPLQIIEKYRSQRTGDKVFNVYNRGYFITLTRELGQVYGFDLTYHQARHNFGTHIT
;
A
#
# COMPACT_ATOMS: atom_id res chain seq x y z
N LYS A 1 16.96 9.92 -2.74
CA LYS A 1 15.72 10.50 -2.16
C LYS A 1 15.99 11.09 -0.79
N THR A 2 16.59 10.36 0.13
CA THR A 2 16.90 10.80 1.51
C THR A 2 17.81 12.03 1.53
N VAL A 3 18.90 12.05 0.73
CA VAL A 3 19.82 13.20 0.64
C VAL A 3 19.07 14.46 0.17
N HIS A 4 18.24 14.35 -0.87
CA HIS A 4 17.43 15.46 -1.36
C HIS A 4 16.47 16.00 -0.29
N GLU A 5 15.79 15.12 0.45
CA GLU A 5 14.88 15.52 1.54
C GLU A 5 15.61 16.24 2.69
N HIS A 6 16.79 15.75 3.06
CA HIS A 6 17.59 16.39 4.10
C HIS A 6 18.10 17.77 3.66
N LEU A 7 18.61 17.87 2.44
CA LEU A 7 19.05 19.18 1.87
C LEU A 7 17.88 20.14 1.74
N TYR A 8 16.71 19.70 1.32
CA TYR A 8 15.51 20.54 1.26
C TYR A 8 15.14 21.11 2.64
N ARG A 9 15.12 20.25 3.67
CA ARG A 9 14.82 20.69 5.05
C ARG A 9 15.88 21.67 5.56
N LEU A 10 17.15 21.39 5.30
CA LEU A 10 18.25 22.24 5.70
C LEU A 10 18.17 23.62 5.03
N LYS A 11 17.94 23.67 3.71
CA LYS A 11 17.70 24.94 2.99
C LYS A 11 16.51 25.72 3.56
N LYS A 12 15.41 25.04 3.91
CA LYS A 12 14.26 25.71 4.53
C LYS A 12 14.62 26.37 5.87
N LEU A 13 15.47 25.74 6.68
CA LEU A 13 15.94 26.29 7.94
C LEU A 13 16.88 27.48 7.72
N THR A 14 17.85 27.38 6.80
CA THR A 14 18.77 28.48 6.51
C THR A 14 18.09 29.67 5.86
N MET A 15 17.12 29.45 4.98
CA MET A 15 16.28 30.52 4.44
C MET A 15 15.51 31.26 5.52
N ARG A 16 14.98 30.54 6.52
CA ARG A 16 14.31 31.14 7.67
C ARG A 16 15.30 31.96 8.52
N ALA A 17 16.51 31.46 8.74
CA ALA A 17 17.56 32.21 9.45
C ALA A 17 17.99 33.48 8.69
N VAL A 18 18.00 33.44 7.38
CA VAL A 18 18.25 34.65 6.55
C VAL A 18 17.09 35.64 6.68
N SER A 19 15.84 35.17 6.63
CA SER A 19 14.67 36.08 6.78
C SER A 19 14.58 36.71 8.16
N GLN A 20 15.15 36.07 9.20
CA GLN A 20 15.24 36.57 10.56
C GLN A 20 16.49 37.40 10.83
N GLY A 21 17.33 37.66 9.83
CA GLY A 21 18.56 38.41 9.96
C GLY A 21 19.71 37.69 10.67
N THR A 22 19.53 36.42 11.07
CA THR A 22 20.54 35.60 11.76
C THR A 22 21.68 35.21 10.82
N LEU A 23 21.39 35.02 9.55
CA LEU A 23 22.35 34.73 8.50
C LEU A 23 22.27 35.79 7.42
N ARG A 24 23.41 36.23 6.92
CA ARG A 24 23.48 37.22 5.81
C ARG A 24 23.05 36.64 4.46
N ARG A 25 23.30 35.35 4.25
CA ARG A 25 22.93 34.60 3.03
C ARG A 25 22.76 33.10 3.33
N ASP A 26 21.99 32.43 2.50
CA ASP A 26 21.89 31.00 2.55
C ASP A 26 23.21 30.31 2.11
N PRO A 27 23.92 29.58 2.99
CA PRO A 27 25.16 28.89 2.64
C PRO A 27 24.96 27.80 1.58
N TYR A 28 23.73 27.33 1.40
CA TYR A 28 23.34 26.25 0.45
C TYR A 28 22.71 26.81 -0.84
N CYS A 29 22.77 28.10 -1.11
CA CYS A 29 22.14 28.71 -2.29
C CYS A 29 22.60 28.08 -3.61
N ARG A 30 23.86 27.64 -3.70
CA ARG A 30 24.45 27.01 -4.89
C ARG A 30 24.21 25.51 -5.00
N LEU A 31 23.68 24.84 -3.94
CA LEU A 31 23.40 23.42 -3.95
C LEU A 31 22.01 23.16 -4.55
N HIS A 32 21.97 22.62 -5.74
CA HIS A 32 20.75 22.21 -6.44
C HIS A 32 20.79 20.70 -6.66
N PRO A 33 20.43 19.88 -5.63
CA PRO A 33 20.46 18.45 -5.78
C PRO A 33 19.42 18.02 -6.84
N GLU A 34 19.84 17.18 -7.77
CA GLU A 34 18.94 16.62 -8.76
C GLU A 34 17.83 15.80 -8.08
N LEU A 35 16.61 16.01 -8.54
CA LEU A 35 15.48 15.17 -8.12
C LEU A 35 15.69 13.75 -8.65
N PRO A 36 15.67 12.74 -7.79
CA PRO A 36 15.76 11.37 -8.26
C PRO A 36 14.61 11.09 -9.23
N LYS A 37 14.94 10.55 -10.41
CA LYS A 37 13.94 10.11 -11.40
C LYS A 37 12.94 9.19 -10.72
N ARG A 38 11.67 9.55 -10.77
CA ARG A 38 10.60 8.72 -10.23
C ARG A 38 10.38 7.53 -11.16
N LYS A 39 10.78 6.34 -10.74
CA LYS A 39 10.33 5.12 -11.41
C LYS A 39 8.83 4.95 -11.14
N SER A 40 8.06 4.55 -12.14
CA SER A 40 6.66 4.13 -11.96
C SER A 40 6.59 3.07 -10.86
N ARG A 41 5.64 3.21 -9.95
CA ARG A 41 5.48 2.31 -8.80
C ARG A 41 4.27 1.39 -8.92
N HIS A 42 3.48 1.56 -9.96
CA HIS A 42 2.39 0.65 -10.29
C HIS A 42 2.89 -0.46 -11.23
N MET A 43 2.24 -1.60 -11.17
CA MET A 43 2.45 -2.70 -12.11
C MET A 43 1.82 -2.35 -13.46
N LYS A 44 2.32 -2.98 -14.52
CA LYS A 44 1.61 -3.02 -15.79
C LYS A 44 0.31 -3.82 -15.62
N LEU A 45 -0.71 -3.48 -16.39
CA LEU A 45 -1.99 -4.16 -16.32
C LEU A 45 -1.90 -5.64 -16.70
N GLU A 46 -1.00 -5.97 -17.62
CA GLU A 46 -0.72 -7.36 -18.06
C GLU A 46 -0.13 -8.19 -16.93
N ASP A 47 0.86 -7.62 -16.18
CA ASP A 47 1.46 -8.28 -15.02
C ASP A 47 0.42 -8.50 -13.91
N LEU A 48 -0.45 -7.52 -13.69
CA LEU A 48 -1.56 -7.66 -12.72
C LEU A 48 -2.53 -8.76 -13.15
N LYS A 49 -2.90 -8.83 -14.42
CA LYS A 49 -3.75 -9.92 -14.95
C LYS A 49 -3.09 -11.28 -14.77
N THR A 50 -1.80 -11.41 -15.07
CA THR A 50 -1.04 -12.64 -14.85
C THR A 50 -1.05 -13.05 -13.39
N LEU A 51 -0.81 -12.10 -12.48
CA LEU A 51 -0.88 -12.35 -11.03
C LEU A 51 -2.27 -12.85 -10.59
N MET A 52 -3.35 -12.32 -11.19
CA MET A 52 -4.72 -12.70 -10.84
C MET A 52 -5.12 -14.08 -11.40
N THR A 53 -4.65 -14.43 -12.59
CA THR A 53 -5.11 -15.63 -13.32
C THR A 53 -4.23 -16.85 -13.10
N THR A 54 -2.93 -16.66 -12.80
CA THR A 54 -1.99 -17.78 -12.65
C THR A 54 -1.93 -18.19 -11.16
N PRO A 55 -2.33 -19.41 -10.80
CA PRO A 55 -2.27 -19.90 -9.44
C PRO A 55 -0.83 -20.14 -8.98
N VAL A 56 -0.61 -20.15 -7.67
CA VAL A 56 0.64 -20.57 -7.02
C VAL A 56 0.37 -21.75 -6.12
N GLU A 57 1.30 -22.72 -6.10
CA GLU A 57 1.13 -23.97 -5.36
C GLU A 57 1.26 -23.78 -3.84
N LYS A 58 2.22 -22.95 -3.40
CA LYS A 58 2.48 -22.74 -1.97
C LYS A 58 1.35 -21.94 -1.31
N PRO A 59 0.66 -22.48 -0.28
CA PRO A 59 -0.47 -21.78 0.37
C PRO A 59 -0.11 -20.40 0.94
N GLN A 60 1.12 -20.24 1.46
CA GLN A 60 1.58 -18.96 2.00
C GLN A 60 1.74 -17.90 0.89
N LEU A 61 2.25 -18.30 -0.27
CA LEU A 61 2.37 -17.41 -1.43
C LEU A 61 1.00 -17.08 -2.01
N GLN A 62 0.08 -18.07 -2.04
CA GLN A 62 -1.29 -17.86 -2.46
C GLN A 62 -2.00 -16.84 -1.55
N PHE A 63 -1.82 -16.96 -0.23
CA PHE A 63 -2.37 -15.98 0.71
C PHE A 63 -1.83 -14.57 0.44
N VAL A 64 -0.51 -14.41 0.30
CA VAL A 64 0.10 -13.09 0.04
C VAL A 64 -0.33 -12.52 -1.31
N ARG A 65 -0.48 -13.36 -2.33
CA ARG A 65 -1.04 -12.99 -3.63
C ARG A 65 -2.45 -12.43 -3.50
N ASP A 66 -3.32 -13.15 -2.80
CA ASP A 66 -4.70 -12.74 -2.60
C ASP A 66 -4.79 -11.44 -1.78
N MET A 67 -3.92 -11.27 -0.77
CA MET A 67 -3.82 -10.01 -0.03
C MET A 67 -3.32 -8.84 -0.90
N PHE A 68 -2.39 -9.11 -1.82
CA PHE A 68 -1.94 -8.11 -2.79
C PHE A 68 -3.07 -7.70 -3.73
N ILE A 69 -3.83 -8.67 -4.27
CA ILE A 69 -4.99 -8.43 -5.12
C ILE A 69 -6.05 -7.64 -4.32
N PHE A 70 -6.38 -8.08 -3.12
CA PHE A 70 -7.33 -7.38 -2.25
C PHE A 70 -6.95 -5.91 -2.04
N SER A 71 -5.68 -5.64 -1.75
CA SER A 71 -5.19 -4.26 -1.59
C SER A 71 -5.13 -3.47 -2.90
N THR A 72 -5.01 -4.15 -4.04
CA THR A 72 -5.11 -3.51 -5.35
C THR A 72 -6.53 -2.98 -5.60
N PHE A 73 -7.56 -3.69 -5.13
CA PHE A 73 -8.97 -3.28 -5.32
C PHE A 73 -9.53 -2.42 -4.19
N THR A 74 -8.85 -2.33 -3.05
CA THR A 74 -9.34 -1.56 -1.88
C THR A 74 -8.45 -0.38 -1.50
N GLY A 75 -7.23 -0.33 -2.00
CA GLY A 75 -6.24 0.69 -1.62
C GLY A 75 -5.75 0.58 -0.18
N LEU A 76 -6.08 -0.49 0.56
CA LEU A 76 -5.67 -0.67 1.94
C LEU A 76 -4.15 -0.92 2.06
N ALA A 77 -3.52 -0.27 3.02
CA ALA A 77 -2.13 -0.53 3.36
C ALA A 77 -2.02 -1.80 4.21
N TYR A 78 -0.82 -2.40 4.28
CA TYR A 78 -0.57 -3.59 5.11
C TYR A 78 -1.07 -3.42 6.56
N ALA A 79 -0.85 -2.25 7.15
CA ALA A 79 -1.25 -2.00 8.54
C ALA A 79 -2.78 -1.98 8.71
N ASP A 80 -3.48 -1.39 7.74
CA ASP A 80 -4.94 -1.32 7.73
C ASP A 80 -5.53 -2.70 7.44
N LEU A 81 -4.94 -3.46 6.50
CA LEU A 81 -5.31 -4.84 6.21
C LEU A 81 -5.19 -5.75 7.45
N LYS A 82 -4.10 -5.61 8.21
CA LYS A 82 -3.86 -6.40 9.44
C LYS A 82 -4.84 -6.04 10.56
N LYS A 83 -5.33 -4.81 10.60
CA LYS A 83 -6.34 -4.34 11.58
C LYS A 83 -7.76 -4.73 11.19
N LEU A 84 -8.03 -4.94 9.91
CA LEU A 84 -9.37 -5.10 9.37
C LEU A 84 -10.17 -6.14 10.14
N SER A 85 -11.26 -5.68 10.73
CA SER A 85 -12.21 -6.47 11.51
C SER A 85 -13.46 -6.80 10.68
N VAL A 86 -14.17 -7.83 11.04
CA VAL A 86 -15.47 -8.14 10.43
C VAL A 86 -16.50 -7.02 10.67
N ASN A 87 -16.36 -6.27 11.76
CA ASN A 87 -17.22 -5.13 12.07
C ASN A 87 -16.97 -3.92 11.16
N ASP A 88 -15.79 -3.86 10.51
CA ASP A 88 -15.47 -2.81 9.55
C ASP A 88 -16.11 -3.07 8.18
N VAL A 89 -16.67 -4.27 7.95
CA VAL A 89 -17.30 -4.70 6.69
C VAL A 89 -18.80 -4.69 6.86
N THR A 90 -19.48 -3.80 6.17
CA THR A 90 -20.92 -3.60 6.29
C THR A 90 -21.62 -3.68 4.94
N GLN A 91 -22.87 -4.09 4.94
CA GLN A 91 -23.72 -4.05 3.76
C GLN A 91 -24.68 -2.86 3.87
N ALA A 92 -24.74 -2.04 2.82
CA ALA A 92 -25.68 -0.94 2.72
C ALA A 92 -27.08 -1.45 2.29
N GLU A 93 -28.10 -0.60 2.41
CA GLU A 93 -29.51 -0.94 2.07
C GLU A 93 -29.69 -1.32 0.59
N ASP A 94 -28.84 -0.81 -0.30
CA ASP A 94 -28.82 -1.14 -1.72
C ASP A 94 -28.11 -2.46 -2.05
N GLY A 95 -27.70 -3.22 -1.02
CA GLY A 95 -26.98 -4.48 -1.14
C GLY A 95 -25.50 -4.35 -1.42
N THR A 96 -24.96 -3.15 -1.56
CA THR A 96 -23.51 -2.94 -1.77
C THR A 96 -22.71 -3.16 -0.48
N TRP A 97 -21.51 -3.71 -0.60
CA TRP A 97 -20.63 -3.94 0.53
C TRP A 97 -19.57 -2.84 0.63
N TRP A 98 -19.25 -2.45 1.86
CA TRP A 98 -18.32 -1.38 2.17
C TRP A 98 -17.36 -1.78 3.29
N ILE A 99 -16.15 -1.24 3.23
CA ILE A 99 -15.20 -1.23 4.36
C ILE A 99 -15.17 0.20 4.92
N HIS A 100 -15.41 0.34 6.23
CA HIS A 100 -15.26 1.58 6.97
C HIS A 100 -14.14 1.41 7.98
N ILE A 101 -12.98 2.04 7.73
CA ILE A 101 -11.81 1.86 8.59
C ILE A 101 -11.11 3.19 8.86
N HIS A 102 -10.70 3.39 10.11
CA HIS A 102 -9.79 4.47 10.47
C HIS A 102 -8.35 4.10 10.07
N ARG A 103 -7.77 4.87 9.16
CA ARG A 103 -6.40 4.62 8.66
C ARG A 103 -5.39 4.80 9.78
N GLN A 104 -4.54 3.82 10.02
CA GLN A 104 -3.55 3.84 11.09
C GLN A 104 -2.58 5.03 11.03
N LYS A 105 -2.25 5.55 9.84
CA LYS A 105 -1.27 6.65 9.67
C LYS A 105 -1.87 8.03 9.91
N THR A 106 -3.14 8.25 9.62
CA THR A 106 -3.77 9.58 9.58
C THR A 106 -4.99 9.69 10.47
N ASP A 107 -5.43 8.59 11.05
CA ASP A 107 -6.67 8.43 11.83
C ASP A 107 -7.94 8.93 11.11
N MET A 108 -7.86 9.09 9.79
CA MET A 108 -9.00 9.50 8.97
C MET A 108 -9.87 8.29 8.64
N LEU A 109 -11.18 8.44 8.78
CA LEU A 109 -12.15 7.47 8.30
C LEU A 109 -12.02 7.32 6.77
N SER A 110 -11.90 6.10 6.32
CA SER A 110 -11.85 5.75 4.90
C SER A 110 -12.94 4.74 4.61
N SER A 111 -13.85 5.11 3.72
CA SER A 111 -14.91 4.24 3.22
C SER A 111 -14.52 3.73 1.83
N VAL A 112 -14.51 2.42 1.66
CA VAL A 112 -14.13 1.77 0.39
C VAL A 112 -15.22 0.80 -0.01
N ARG A 113 -15.80 0.99 -1.19
CA ARG A 113 -16.73 0.04 -1.77
C ARG A 113 -16.03 -1.24 -2.16
N LEU A 114 -16.59 -2.36 -1.77
CA LEU A 114 -16.10 -3.69 -2.15
C LEU A 114 -16.70 -4.10 -3.48
N LEU A 115 -15.83 -4.39 -4.43
CA LEU A 115 -16.19 -5.03 -5.70
C LEU A 115 -16.21 -6.56 -5.52
N ASP A 116 -16.60 -7.30 -6.54
CA ASP A 116 -16.76 -8.76 -6.48
C ASP A 116 -15.46 -9.50 -6.10
N ILE A 117 -14.32 -9.07 -6.63
CA ILE A 117 -13.02 -9.71 -6.36
C ILE A 117 -12.64 -9.64 -4.87
N PRO A 118 -12.62 -8.47 -4.20
CA PRO A 118 -12.45 -8.39 -2.76
C PRO A 118 -13.44 -9.22 -1.96
N LEU A 119 -14.71 -9.26 -2.36
CA LEU A 119 -15.72 -10.07 -1.67
C LEU A 119 -15.42 -11.57 -1.77
N GLN A 120 -15.04 -12.06 -2.93
CA GLN A 120 -14.63 -13.45 -3.13
C GLN A 120 -13.41 -13.80 -2.29
N ILE A 121 -12.43 -12.88 -2.14
CA ILE A 121 -11.27 -13.09 -1.28
C ILE A 121 -11.68 -13.13 0.20
N ILE A 122 -12.57 -12.26 0.66
CA ILE A 122 -13.10 -12.29 2.02
C ILE A 122 -13.78 -13.63 2.30
N GLU A 123 -14.62 -14.11 1.39
CA GLU A 123 -15.33 -15.37 1.55
C GLU A 123 -14.36 -16.57 1.53
N LYS A 124 -13.38 -16.58 0.64
CA LYS A 124 -12.34 -17.63 0.57
C LYS A 124 -11.64 -17.87 1.91
N TYR A 125 -11.36 -16.82 2.67
CA TYR A 125 -10.66 -16.91 3.95
C TYR A 125 -11.57 -16.92 5.17
N ARG A 126 -12.89 -16.96 4.98
CA ARG A 126 -13.88 -16.91 6.07
C ARG A 126 -13.70 -18.01 7.11
N SER A 127 -13.47 -19.25 6.68
CA SER A 127 -13.28 -20.40 7.57
C SER A 127 -11.94 -20.37 8.34
N GLN A 128 -10.98 -19.56 7.89
CA GLN A 128 -9.64 -19.46 8.49
C GLN A 128 -9.51 -18.29 9.47
N ARG A 129 -10.59 -17.56 9.73
CA ARG A 129 -10.57 -16.38 10.61
C ARG A 129 -10.29 -16.77 12.05
N THR A 130 -9.58 -15.89 12.74
CA THR A 130 -9.35 -16.00 14.18
C THR A 130 -9.86 -14.73 14.86
N GLY A 131 -10.79 -14.89 15.79
CA GLY A 131 -11.43 -13.77 16.47
C GLY A 131 -12.23 -12.89 15.51
N ASP A 132 -12.10 -11.57 15.64
CA ASP A 132 -12.79 -10.55 14.87
C ASP A 132 -12.10 -10.16 13.55
N LYS A 133 -10.91 -10.73 13.27
CA LYS A 133 -10.13 -10.35 12.09
C LYS A 133 -10.71 -10.94 10.80
N VAL A 134 -10.74 -10.11 9.74
CA VAL A 134 -11.12 -10.60 8.41
C VAL A 134 -10.04 -11.53 7.84
N PHE A 135 -8.76 -11.20 8.07
CA PHE A 135 -7.62 -12.01 7.61
C PHE A 135 -6.58 -12.21 8.71
N ASN A 136 -6.01 -13.41 8.78
CA ASN A 136 -4.88 -13.73 9.65
C ASN A 136 -3.55 -13.34 8.98
N VAL A 137 -3.29 -12.03 8.87
CA VAL A 137 -2.12 -11.50 8.16
C VAL A 137 -0.84 -11.78 8.94
N TYR A 138 0.15 -12.40 8.28
CA TYR A 138 1.48 -12.67 8.81
C TYR A 138 2.14 -11.41 9.39
N ASN A 139 3.17 -11.58 10.22
CA ASN A 139 3.99 -10.45 10.65
C ASN A 139 4.65 -9.74 9.45
N ARG A 140 4.96 -8.46 9.62
CA ARG A 140 5.42 -7.60 8.51
C ARG A 140 6.68 -8.10 7.81
N GLY A 141 7.66 -8.62 8.58
CA GLY A 141 8.92 -9.11 8.02
C GLY A 141 8.68 -10.30 7.11
N TYR A 142 7.98 -11.30 7.60
CA TYR A 142 7.66 -12.52 6.85
C TYR A 142 6.77 -12.22 5.64
N PHE A 143 5.79 -11.34 5.79
CA PHE A 143 4.93 -10.90 4.68
C PHE A 143 5.72 -10.24 3.55
N ILE A 144 6.71 -9.39 3.87
CA ILE A 144 7.60 -8.78 2.89
C ILE A 144 8.46 -9.83 2.18
N THR A 145 8.99 -10.81 2.93
CA THR A 145 9.79 -11.91 2.35
C THR A 145 8.96 -12.72 1.37
N LEU A 146 7.75 -13.13 1.76
CA LEU A 146 6.83 -13.86 0.87
C LEU A 146 6.40 -13.03 -0.35
N THR A 147 6.22 -11.71 -0.20
CA THR A 147 5.91 -10.83 -1.34
C THR A 147 7.04 -10.81 -2.36
N ARG A 148 8.30 -10.79 -1.90
CA ARG A 148 9.47 -10.86 -2.81
C ARG A 148 9.59 -12.23 -3.48
N GLU A 149 9.39 -13.31 -2.72
CA GLU A 149 9.36 -14.67 -3.25
C GLU A 149 8.27 -14.83 -4.32
N LEU A 150 7.08 -14.29 -4.05
CA LEU A 150 5.99 -14.25 -5.02
C LEU A 150 6.40 -13.52 -6.30
N GLY A 151 7.08 -12.37 -6.17
CA GLY A 151 7.62 -11.62 -7.32
C GLY A 151 8.60 -12.45 -8.14
N GLN A 152 9.48 -13.23 -7.49
CA GLN A 152 10.42 -14.13 -8.17
C GLN A 152 9.70 -15.23 -8.97
N VAL A 153 8.63 -15.81 -8.40
CA VAL A 153 7.82 -16.83 -9.09
C VAL A 153 7.22 -16.31 -10.39
N TYR A 154 6.77 -15.06 -10.41
CA TYR A 154 6.16 -14.45 -11.60
C TYR A 154 7.16 -13.68 -12.50
N GLY A 155 8.42 -13.52 -12.07
CA GLY A 155 9.41 -12.69 -12.78
C GLY A 155 9.20 -11.18 -12.63
N PHE A 156 8.51 -10.73 -11.59
CA PHE A 156 8.25 -9.32 -11.32
C PHE A 156 9.06 -8.79 -10.12
N ASP A 157 9.43 -7.52 -10.15
CA ASP A 157 9.86 -6.82 -8.94
C ASP A 157 8.63 -6.41 -8.13
N LEU A 158 8.19 -7.27 -7.19
CA LEU A 158 6.95 -7.11 -6.44
C LEU A 158 7.21 -6.53 -5.06
N THR A 159 6.52 -5.45 -4.74
CA THR A 159 6.44 -4.88 -3.40
C THR A 159 4.99 -4.64 -3.01
N TYR A 160 4.63 -4.92 -1.76
CA TYR A 160 3.23 -4.77 -1.34
C TYR A 160 2.68 -3.34 -1.50
N HIS A 161 3.56 -2.34 -1.47
CA HIS A 161 3.15 -0.95 -1.69
C HIS A 161 2.64 -0.67 -3.11
N GLN A 162 3.07 -1.47 -4.09
CA GLN A 162 2.57 -1.38 -5.47
C GLN A 162 1.07 -1.65 -5.56
N ALA A 163 0.51 -2.55 -4.72
CA ALA A 163 -0.92 -2.82 -4.69
C ALA A 163 -1.74 -1.53 -4.51
N ARG A 164 -1.33 -0.67 -3.57
CA ARG A 164 -1.98 0.62 -3.34
C ARG A 164 -1.78 1.62 -4.49
N HIS A 165 -0.64 1.57 -5.18
CA HIS A 165 -0.44 2.38 -6.38
C HIS A 165 -1.30 1.89 -7.55
N ASN A 166 -1.49 0.57 -7.66
CA ASN A 166 -2.38 -0.02 -8.66
C ASN A 166 -3.83 0.43 -8.44
N PHE A 167 -4.30 0.49 -7.17
CA PHE A 167 -5.63 1.02 -6.86
C PHE A 167 -5.83 2.42 -7.45
N GLY A 168 -4.93 3.36 -7.19
CA GLY A 168 -5.02 4.72 -7.71
C GLY A 168 -4.75 4.87 -9.22
N THR A 169 -4.37 3.81 -9.93
CA THR A 169 -4.03 3.87 -11.35
C THR A 169 -5.00 3.07 -12.23
N HIS A 170 -5.51 1.94 -11.71
CA HIS A 170 -6.27 0.98 -12.50
C HIS A 170 -7.71 0.81 -12.04
N ILE A 171 -8.05 1.23 -10.80
CA ILE A 171 -9.36 1.00 -10.19
C ILE A 171 -10.15 2.31 -10.01
N THR A 172 -9.49 3.42 -9.74
CA THR A 172 -10.11 4.76 -9.64
C THR A 172 -9.96 5.52 -10.94
#